data_1fa26e19487967d3b4d0eee5634422ab
#
_entry.id   1fa26e19487967d3b4d0eee5634422ab
#
_cell.length_a   1.000
_cell.length_b   1.000
_cell.length_c   1.000
_cell.angle_alpha   90.00
_cell.angle_beta   90.00
_cell.angle_gamma   90.00
#
_symmetry.space_group_name_H-M   'P 1'
#
loop_
_entity.id
_entity.type
_entity.pdbx_description
1 polymer ?
#
loop_
_entity_poly.entity_id
_entity_poly.type
_entity_poly.pdbx_seq_one_letter_code
_entity_poly.pdbx_strand_id
1 'polypeptide(L)'
;RCWAYSASVDLRSQWTKGFRSADDKTMVSNIMSPGTLALGVGFTFRALKKDNTACKVPIVITVNPLSGSMTFVLSDTLSKQGVAGVEPGKHQKSALGSTMRIDLNQPIAKSKLNYITYFYVSTNYEKNNYVEWQNTLNIKITQIINASAFCRMIYNEVQPTPRNKPLQWNYTFGLGVAYTFKNK
;
A
#
# COMPACT_ATOMS: atom_id res chain seq x y z
N ARG A 1 8.63 24.73 -8.65
CA ARG A 1 8.69 24.55 -7.17
C ARG A 1 8.74 23.05 -6.87
N CYS A 2 9.71 22.62 -6.06
CA CYS A 2 9.89 21.21 -5.70
C CYS A 2 8.96 20.76 -4.55
N TRP A 3 8.40 21.70 -3.82
CA TRP A 3 7.55 21.46 -2.66
C TRP A 3 6.11 21.87 -2.92
N ALA A 4 5.16 21.05 -2.44
CA ALA A 4 3.74 21.33 -2.46
C ALA A 4 3.13 20.89 -1.13
N TYR A 5 2.06 21.55 -0.70
CA TYR A 5 1.19 21.03 0.35
C TYR A 5 0.43 19.81 -0.19
N SER A 6 0.20 18.84 0.65
CA SER A 6 -0.54 17.63 0.30
C SER A 6 -1.63 17.33 1.32
N ALA A 7 -2.75 16.83 0.82
CA ALA A 7 -3.77 16.19 1.62
C ALA A 7 -4.04 14.82 1.00
N SER A 8 -4.14 13.80 1.82
CA SER A 8 -4.40 12.43 1.39
C SER A 8 -5.61 11.86 2.10
N VAL A 9 -6.39 11.09 1.35
CA VAL A 9 -7.50 10.28 1.85
C VAL A 9 -7.29 8.87 1.31
N ASP A 10 -7.24 7.90 2.18
CA ASP A 10 -7.13 6.48 1.84
C ASP A 10 -8.27 5.73 2.50
N LEU A 11 -9.04 4.99 1.72
CA LEU A 11 -10.10 4.12 2.19
C LEU A 11 -9.80 2.69 1.77
N ARG A 12 -9.60 1.83 2.73
CA ARG A 12 -9.38 0.39 2.53
C ARG A 12 -10.51 -0.39 3.15
N SER A 13 -11.03 -1.33 2.41
CA SER A 13 -12.11 -2.19 2.89
C SER A 13 -12.10 -3.55 2.19
N GLN A 14 -12.73 -4.50 2.83
CA GLN A 14 -13.03 -5.78 2.23
C GLN A 14 -14.46 -5.80 1.72
N TRP A 15 -14.66 -6.42 0.56
CA TRP A 15 -15.95 -6.50 -0.12
C TRP A 15 -16.61 -7.88 0.02
N THR A 16 -15.86 -8.88 0.51
CA THR A 16 -16.33 -10.26 0.61
C THR A 16 -16.13 -10.81 2.01
N LYS A 17 -16.93 -11.80 2.36
CA LYS A 17 -16.74 -12.57 3.59
C LYS A 17 -15.45 -13.38 3.49
N GLY A 18 -14.59 -13.26 4.49
CA GLY A 18 -13.39 -14.07 4.65
C GLY A 18 -13.52 -14.98 5.85
N PHE A 19 -12.98 -16.20 5.71
CA PHE A 19 -12.93 -17.21 6.76
C PHE A 19 -11.47 -17.53 7.07
N ARG A 20 -11.19 -18.00 8.27
CA ARG A 20 -9.83 -18.28 8.72
C ARG A 20 -9.15 -19.39 7.89
N SER A 21 -9.88 -20.42 7.53
CA SER A 21 -9.45 -21.53 6.69
C SER A 21 -10.63 -22.11 5.94
N ALA A 22 -10.39 -22.97 4.94
CA ALA A 22 -11.43 -23.71 4.23
C ALA A 22 -12.25 -24.61 5.17
N ASP A 23 -11.60 -25.17 6.19
CA ASP A 23 -12.21 -26.07 7.18
C ASP A 23 -12.75 -25.32 8.41
N ASP A 24 -12.28 -24.11 8.68
CA ASP A 24 -12.70 -23.29 9.82
C ASP A 24 -13.65 -22.18 9.36
N LYS A 25 -14.94 -22.38 9.62
CA LYS A 25 -16.01 -21.42 9.29
C LYS A 25 -16.01 -20.16 10.15
N THR A 26 -14.98 -19.94 10.96
CA THR A 26 -14.85 -18.72 11.74
C THR A 26 -14.66 -17.53 10.80
N MET A 27 -15.64 -16.65 10.75
CA MET A 27 -15.60 -15.44 9.93
C MET A 27 -14.56 -14.47 10.50
N VAL A 28 -13.60 -14.03 9.66
CA VAL A 28 -12.54 -13.07 10.03
C VAL A 28 -12.73 -11.73 9.34
N SER A 29 -13.56 -11.67 8.30
CA SER A 29 -13.89 -10.43 7.61
C SER A 29 -15.26 -10.48 6.96
N ASN A 30 -15.86 -9.32 6.77
CA ASN A 30 -17.14 -9.13 6.07
C ASN A 30 -17.09 -7.80 5.32
N ILE A 31 -18.13 -7.47 4.56
CA ILE A 31 -18.25 -6.18 3.87
C ILE A 31 -18.02 -5.05 4.86
N MET A 32 -17.06 -4.15 4.57
CA MET A 32 -16.66 -3.02 5.42
C MET A 32 -16.29 -3.43 6.87
N SER A 33 -15.83 -4.65 7.07
CA SER A 33 -15.45 -5.18 8.39
C SER A 33 -14.26 -6.12 8.29
N PRO A 34 -13.00 -5.65 8.53
CA PRO A 34 -12.66 -4.27 8.87
C PRO A 34 -12.62 -3.34 7.67
N GLY A 35 -12.99 -2.09 7.88
CA GLY A 35 -12.70 -0.97 7.01
C GLY A 35 -11.74 0.00 7.69
N THR A 36 -10.86 0.64 6.93
CA THR A 36 -9.92 1.64 7.43
C THR A 36 -10.00 2.89 6.58
N LEU A 37 -10.26 4.01 7.21
CA LEU A 37 -10.17 5.35 6.63
C LEU A 37 -8.93 6.03 7.20
N ALA A 38 -8.05 6.50 6.33
CA ALA A 38 -6.90 7.30 6.73
C ALA A 38 -6.92 8.65 6.04
N LEU A 39 -6.66 9.68 6.83
CA LEU A 39 -6.56 11.09 6.39
C LEU A 39 -5.18 11.59 6.75
N GLY A 40 -4.56 12.38 5.87
CA GLY A 40 -3.26 12.97 6.16
C GLY A 40 -3.12 14.34 5.53
N VAL A 41 -2.44 15.24 6.24
CA VAL A 41 -2.03 16.55 5.74
C VAL A 41 -0.52 16.72 5.92
N GLY A 42 0.13 17.29 4.92
CA GLY A 42 1.57 17.41 4.95
C GLY A 42 2.16 18.04 3.70
N PHE A 43 3.31 17.53 3.29
CA PHE A 43 4.11 18.10 2.22
C PHE A 43 4.53 17.01 1.24
N THR A 44 4.55 17.37 -0.04
CA THR A 44 5.09 16.53 -1.09
C THR A 44 6.29 17.22 -1.71
N PHE A 45 7.41 16.50 -1.73
CA PHE A 45 8.63 16.89 -2.44
C PHE A 45 8.71 16.11 -3.76
N ARG A 46 8.95 16.84 -4.85
CA ARG A 46 9.22 16.26 -6.18
C ARG A 46 10.58 16.74 -6.63
N ALA A 47 11.52 15.83 -6.84
CA ALA A 47 12.80 16.18 -7.42
C ALA A 47 12.60 16.64 -8.86
N LEU A 48 12.80 17.92 -9.16
CA LEU A 48 12.69 18.48 -10.51
C LEU A 48 14.05 18.36 -11.22
N LYS A 49 14.04 17.87 -12.45
CA LYS A 49 15.22 17.99 -13.31
C LYS A 49 15.47 19.47 -13.65
N LYS A 50 16.74 19.85 -13.73
CA LYS A 50 17.21 21.25 -13.87
C LYS A 50 16.69 21.96 -15.13
N ASP A 51 16.24 21.20 -16.13
CA ASP A 51 15.81 21.69 -17.45
C ASP A 51 14.31 21.65 -17.62
N ASN A 52 13.56 22.25 -16.84
CA ASN A 52 12.13 22.64 -16.91
C ASN A 52 11.22 21.99 -18.02
N THR A 53 11.73 21.02 -18.76
CA THR A 53 11.06 20.32 -19.84
C THR A 53 10.58 18.96 -19.36
N ALA A 54 9.27 18.82 -19.21
CA ALA A 54 8.54 17.61 -18.84
C ALA A 54 9.11 16.89 -17.60
N CYS A 55 8.58 17.20 -16.45
CA CYS A 55 8.90 16.56 -15.15
C CYS A 55 8.80 15.02 -15.20
N LYS A 56 9.75 14.35 -15.80
CA LYS A 56 9.99 12.93 -15.58
C LYS A 56 10.79 12.82 -14.29
N VAL A 57 10.13 13.16 -13.20
CA VAL A 57 10.74 13.06 -11.87
C VAL A 57 10.64 11.62 -11.44
N PRO A 58 11.77 10.94 -11.20
CA PRO A 58 11.72 9.55 -10.77
C PRO A 58 11.27 9.40 -9.32
N ILE A 59 11.40 10.43 -8.49
CA ILE A 59 11.15 10.32 -7.04
C ILE A 59 10.12 11.35 -6.59
N VAL A 60 9.11 10.88 -5.87
CA VAL A 60 8.14 11.69 -5.13
C VAL A 60 8.14 11.25 -3.68
N ILE A 61 8.37 12.18 -2.77
CA ILE A 61 8.36 11.93 -1.32
C ILE A 61 7.20 12.72 -0.72
N THR A 62 6.28 12.05 -0.06
CA THR A 62 5.18 12.66 0.68
C THR A 62 5.34 12.37 2.16
N VAL A 63 5.31 13.38 2.97
CA VAL A 63 5.38 13.29 4.43
C VAL A 63 4.16 13.99 5.01
N ASN A 64 3.36 13.24 5.74
CA ASN A 64 2.21 13.75 6.48
C ASN A 64 2.51 13.65 7.98
N PRO A 65 3.03 14.69 8.59
CA PRO A 65 3.34 14.70 10.02
C PRO A 65 2.08 14.57 10.88
N LEU A 66 0.95 14.99 10.36
CA LEU A 66 -0.35 14.79 10.98
C LEU A 66 -1.23 13.91 10.09
N SER A 67 -1.47 12.70 10.56
CA SER A 67 -2.40 11.77 9.94
C SER A 67 -3.33 11.16 10.99
N GLY A 68 -4.59 10.98 10.61
CA GLY A 68 -5.59 10.29 11.41
C GLY A 68 -6.00 9.01 10.71
N SER A 69 -6.13 7.93 11.43
CA SER A 69 -6.72 6.69 10.91
C SER A 69 -7.87 6.26 11.78
N MET A 70 -8.92 5.79 11.14
CA MET A 70 -10.08 5.20 11.80
C MET A 70 -10.33 3.81 11.22
N THR A 71 -10.25 2.81 12.07
CA THR A 71 -10.64 1.44 11.74
C THR A 71 -12.05 1.21 12.25
N PHE A 72 -12.92 0.72 11.40
CA PHE A 72 -14.31 0.44 11.75
C PHE A 72 -14.70 -0.99 11.38
N VAL A 73 -15.59 -1.56 12.18
CA VAL A 73 -16.10 -2.93 12.06
C VAL A 73 -17.61 -2.85 12.14
N LEU A 74 -18.29 -2.93 10.98
CA LEU A 74 -19.74 -2.81 10.90
C LEU A 74 -20.48 -4.10 11.33
N SER A 75 -19.79 -5.23 11.31
CA SER A 75 -20.37 -6.52 11.71
C SER A 75 -20.31 -6.71 13.22
N ASP A 76 -21.46 -6.89 13.88
CA ASP A 76 -21.57 -7.16 15.31
C ASP A 76 -20.81 -8.40 15.74
N THR A 77 -20.82 -9.45 14.90
CA THR A 77 -20.11 -10.69 15.17
C THR A 77 -18.61 -10.47 15.24
N LEU A 78 -18.07 -9.70 14.31
CA LEU A 78 -16.63 -9.38 14.26
C LEU A 78 -16.24 -8.35 15.32
N SER A 79 -17.12 -7.40 15.65
CA SER A 79 -16.93 -6.48 16.76
C SER A 79 -16.78 -7.22 18.08
N LYS A 80 -17.63 -8.21 18.37
CA LYS A 80 -17.53 -9.05 19.57
C LYS A 80 -16.24 -9.86 19.63
N GLN A 81 -15.67 -10.21 18.48
CA GLN A 81 -14.39 -10.95 18.40
C GLN A 81 -13.15 -10.05 18.57
N GLY A 82 -13.31 -8.74 18.44
CA GLY A 82 -12.17 -7.82 18.55
C GLY A 82 -11.19 -7.91 17.40
N VAL A 83 -11.67 -7.82 16.14
CA VAL A 83 -10.83 -7.89 14.95
C VAL A 83 -10.15 -6.56 14.61
N ALA A 84 -9.02 -6.63 13.90
CA ALA A 84 -8.27 -5.48 13.37
C ALA A 84 -7.82 -4.46 14.45
N GLY A 85 -7.61 -4.90 15.68
CA GLY A 85 -7.17 -4.05 16.80
C GLY A 85 -8.28 -3.18 17.39
N VAL A 86 -9.53 -3.39 16.98
CA VAL A 86 -10.71 -2.82 17.65
C VAL A 86 -11.05 -3.67 18.86
N GLU A 87 -11.27 -3.05 20.01
CA GLU A 87 -11.61 -3.77 21.24
C GLU A 87 -12.92 -4.55 21.11
N PRO A 88 -13.03 -5.73 21.72
CA PRO A 88 -14.27 -6.51 21.71
C PRO A 88 -15.48 -5.68 22.14
N GLY A 89 -16.53 -5.71 21.31
CA GLY A 89 -17.75 -4.94 21.53
C GLY A 89 -17.72 -3.50 21.06
N LYS A 90 -16.56 -2.98 20.62
CA LYS A 90 -16.48 -1.67 19.95
C LYS A 90 -16.55 -1.81 18.44
N HIS A 91 -17.10 -0.81 17.78
CA HIS A 91 -17.26 -0.77 16.33
C HIS A 91 -16.21 0.08 15.63
N GLN A 92 -15.41 0.84 16.37
CA GLN A 92 -14.40 1.73 15.80
C GLN A 92 -13.21 1.91 16.73
N LYS A 93 -12.06 2.17 16.12
CA LYS A 93 -10.84 2.64 16.78
C LYS A 93 -10.25 3.76 15.94
N SER A 94 -9.96 4.89 16.56
CA SER A 94 -9.27 6.00 15.93
C SER A 94 -7.87 6.14 16.49
N ALA A 95 -6.92 6.51 15.65
CA ALA A 95 -5.55 6.77 16.05
C ALA A 95 -5.02 7.99 15.27
N LEU A 96 -4.24 8.81 15.96
CA LEU A 96 -3.45 9.87 15.36
C LEU A 96 -2.02 9.37 15.15
N GLY A 97 -1.37 9.84 14.11
CA GLY A 97 -0.03 9.40 13.79
C GLY A 97 0.61 10.23 12.69
N SER A 98 1.63 9.66 12.06
CA SER A 98 2.30 10.24 10.91
C SER A 98 2.50 9.19 9.83
N THR A 99 2.58 9.66 8.58
CA THR A 99 2.83 8.78 7.44
C THR A 99 3.91 9.37 6.54
N MET A 100 4.72 8.48 5.97
CA MET A 100 5.70 8.82 4.94
C MET A 100 5.54 7.87 3.76
N ARG A 101 5.57 8.41 2.56
CA ARG A 101 5.50 7.67 1.31
C ARG A 101 6.60 8.11 0.36
N ILE A 102 7.27 7.15 -0.25
CA ILE A 102 8.26 7.39 -1.30
C ILE A 102 7.84 6.57 -2.51
N ASP A 103 7.65 7.25 -3.63
CA ASP A 103 7.38 6.64 -4.93
C ASP A 103 8.57 6.93 -5.85
N LEU A 104 9.11 5.88 -6.46
CA LEU A 104 10.15 5.99 -7.48
C LEU A 104 9.70 5.22 -8.72
N ASN A 105 9.82 5.86 -9.87
CA ASN A 105 9.60 5.22 -11.17
C ASN A 105 10.76 5.57 -12.10
N GLN A 106 11.72 4.66 -12.22
CA GLN A 106 12.96 4.87 -12.93
C GLN A 106 13.03 4.00 -14.19
N PRO A 107 12.89 4.58 -15.38
CA PRO A 107 13.23 3.88 -16.61
C PRO A 107 14.74 3.76 -16.75
N ILE A 108 15.23 2.56 -17.07
CA ILE A 108 16.64 2.19 -17.22
C ILE A 108 16.83 1.60 -18.62
N ALA A 109 18.07 1.62 -19.15
CA ALA A 109 18.41 0.98 -20.41
C ALA A 109 17.51 1.38 -21.59
N LYS A 110 17.36 2.69 -21.87
CA LYS A 110 16.55 3.23 -22.95
C LYS A 110 15.09 2.74 -22.91
N SER A 111 14.51 2.64 -21.71
CA SER A 111 13.15 2.17 -21.44
C SER A 111 12.90 0.67 -21.71
N LYS A 112 13.93 -0.14 -21.88
CA LYS A 112 13.80 -1.60 -21.91
C LYS A 112 13.53 -2.19 -20.52
N LEU A 113 13.99 -1.51 -19.48
CA LEU A 113 13.84 -1.91 -18.10
C LEU A 113 13.21 -0.74 -17.33
N ASN A 114 12.17 -1.01 -16.56
CA ASN A 114 11.53 -0.02 -15.71
C ASN A 114 11.47 -0.55 -14.27
N TYR A 115 12.09 0.20 -13.37
CA TYR A 115 12.08 -0.10 -11.95
C TYR A 115 11.12 0.83 -11.24
N ILE A 116 10.15 0.25 -10.55
CA ILE A 116 9.15 0.97 -9.76
C ILE A 116 9.31 0.50 -8.32
N THR A 117 9.49 1.42 -7.41
CA THR A 117 9.45 1.11 -5.98
C THR A 117 8.47 2.04 -5.27
N TYR A 118 7.80 1.47 -4.29
CA TYR A 118 6.88 2.11 -3.39
C TYR A 118 7.30 1.76 -1.97
N PHE A 119 7.58 2.77 -1.17
CA PHE A 119 7.91 2.61 0.23
C PHE A 119 6.93 3.44 1.06
N TYR A 120 6.27 2.81 2.01
CA TYR A 120 5.28 3.44 2.86
C TYR A 120 5.54 3.09 4.32
N VAL A 121 5.53 4.09 5.17
CA VAL A 121 5.61 3.95 6.61
C VAL A 121 4.44 4.68 7.22
N SER A 122 3.74 4.04 8.13
CA SER A 122 2.81 4.72 9.03
C SER A 122 3.10 4.32 10.47
N THR A 123 3.08 5.29 11.34
CA THR A 123 3.17 5.08 12.77
C THR A 123 2.03 5.82 13.43
N ASN A 124 1.41 5.20 14.42
CA ASN A 124 0.59 5.93 15.37
C ASN A 124 1.43 6.19 16.64
N TYR A 125 1.09 7.24 17.36
CA TYR A 125 1.82 7.61 18.57
C TYR A 125 1.62 6.60 19.74
N GLU A 126 0.83 5.54 19.53
CA GLU A 126 0.55 4.45 20.47
C GLU A 126 1.38 3.18 20.21
N LYS A 127 2.47 3.25 19.45
CA LYS A 127 3.40 2.14 19.11
C LYS A 127 2.92 1.14 18.05
N ASN A 128 1.98 1.48 17.19
CA ASN A 128 1.61 0.61 16.07
C ASN A 128 2.33 1.06 14.81
N ASN A 129 3.34 0.32 14.40
CA ASN A 129 4.14 0.61 13.22
C ASN A 129 3.71 -0.30 12.07
N TYR A 130 3.54 0.31 10.92
CA TYR A 130 3.30 -0.37 9.66
C TYR A 130 4.31 0.10 8.62
N VAL A 131 5.03 -0.84 8.03
CA VAL A 131 5.98 -0.58 6.94
C VAL A 131 5.62 -1.46 5.76
N GLU A 132 5.55 -0.88 4.59
CA GLU A 132 5.33 -1.59 3.34
C GLU A 132 6.36 -1.16 2.31
N TRP A 133 7.04 -2.12 1.71
CA TRP A 133 7.97 -1.89 0.63
C TRP A 133 7.65 -2.80 -0.55
N GLN A 134 7.30 -2.19 -1.66
CA GLN A 134 7.01 -2.87 -2.91
C GLN A 134 8.06 -2.51 -3.96
N ASN A 135 8.50 -3.51 -4.70
CA ASN A 135 9.42 -3.36 -5.81
C ASN A 135 8.86 -4.09 -7.02
N THR A 136 8.85 -3.42 -8.14
CA THR A 136 8.44 -3.99 -9.42
C THR A 136 9.52 -3.71 -10.45
N LEU A 137 10.02 -4.76 -11.06
CA LEU A 137 10.95 -4.70 -12.18
C LEU A 137 10.24 -5.19 -13.44
N ASN A 138 10.02 -4.31 -14.39
CA ASN A 138 9.45 -4.64 -15.68
C ASN A 138 10.55 -4.64 -16.75
N ILE A 139 10.65 -5.73 -17.49
CA ILE A 139 11.67 -5.95 -18.53
C ILE A 139 10.96 -6.18 -19.84
N LYS A 140 11.22 -5.33 -20.84
CA LYS A 140 10.78 -5.53 -22.22
C LYS A 140 11.81 -6.41 -22.94
N ILE A 141 11.49 -7.69 -23.10
CA ILE A 141 12.36 -8.64 -23.77
C ILE A 141 12.28 -8.41 -25.29
N THR A 142 11.06 -8.29 -25.80
CA THR A 142 10.79 -7.93 -27.21
C THR A 142 9.71 -6.86 -27.26
N GLN A 143 9.26 -6.48 -28.48
CA GLN A 143 8.12 -5.57 -28.64
C GLN A 143 6.80 -6.16 -28.13
N ILE A 144 6.73 -7.49 -28.03
CA ILE A 144 5.52 -8.25 -27.70
C ILE A 144 5.65 -8.91 -26.32
N ILE A 145 6.86 -9.34 -25.93
CA ILE A 145 7.10 -10.14 -24.73
C ILE A 145 7.67 -9.24 -23.63
N ASN A 146 7.01 -9.25 -22.47
CA ASN A 146 7.44 -8.54 -21.27
C ASN A 146 7.58 -9.54 -20.12
N ALA A 147 8.60 -9.37 -19.30
CA ALA A 147 8.76 -10.05 -18.02
C ALA A 147 8.58 -9.05 -16.89
N SER A 148 8.01 -9.50 -15.78
CA SER A 148 7.90 -8.71 -14.57
C SER A 148 8.32 -9.53 -13.35
N ALA A 149 9.02 -8.87 -12.44
CA ALA A 149 9.33 -9.40 -11.12
C ALA A 149 8.77 -8.42 -10.08
N PHE A 150 8.00 -8.94 -9.15
CA PHE A 150 7.39 -8.18 -8.08
C PHE A 150 7.84 -8.76 -6.74
N CYS A 151 8.21 -7.88 -5.81
CA CYS A 151 8.52 -8.24 -4.44
C CYS A 151 7.84 -7.24 -3.51
N ARG A 152 7.15 -7.75 -2.49
CA ARG A 152 6.49 -6.97 -1.46
C ARG A 152 6.92 -7.46 -0.10
N MET A 153 7.34 -6.53 0.74
CA MET A 153 7.61 -6.74 2.14
C MET A 153 6.63 -5.93 2.97
N ILE A 154 6.02 -6.54 3.96
CA ILE A 154 5.14 -5.88 4.93
C ILE A 154 5.63 -6.20 6.33
N TYR A 155 5.82 -5.18 7.13
CA TYR A 155 5.95 -5.27 8.58
C TYR A 155 4.73 -4.66 9.23
N ASN A 156 4.02 -5.41 10.08
CA ASN A 156 2.81 -4.97 10.75
C ASN A 156 2.78 -5.52 12.18
N GLU A 157 2.83 -4.62 13.16
CA GLU A 157 2.80 -4.99 14.57
C GLU A 157 1.41 -5.40 15.05
N VAL A 158 0.34 -4.87 14.43
CA VAL A 158 -1.05 -5.07 14.88
C VAL A 158 -1.66 -6.37 14.37
N GLN A 159 -1.22 -6.82 13.20
CA GLN A 159 -1.74 -8.04 12.56
C GLN A 159 -0.59 -9.00 12.29
N PRO A 160 -0.12 -9.72 13.32
CA PRO A 160 0.87 -10.76 13.10
C PRO A 160 0.29 -11.86 12.20
N THR A 161 1.15 -12.41 11.35
CA THR A 161 0.79 -13.58 10.53
C THR A 161 0.37 -14.77 11.41
N PRO A 162 -0.27 -15.82 10.81
CA PRO A 162 -0.56 -17.08 11.49
C PRO A 162 0.67 -17.74 12.14
N ARG A 163 1.88 -17.36 11.74
CA ARG A 163 3.15 -17.80 12.34
C ARG A 163 3.72 -16.85 13.40
N ASN A 164 2.94 -15.87 13.84
CA ASN A 164 3.33 -14.84 14.84
C ASN A 164 4.59 -14.04 14.43
N LYS A 165 4.83 -13.87 13.11
CA LYS A 165 5.95 -13.09 12.59
C LYS A 165 5.43 -11.76 12.07
N PRO A 166 5.95 -10.62 12.54
CA PRO A 166 5.49 -9.30 12.09
C PRO A 166 5.91 -9.00 10.65
N LEU A 167 6.89 -9.73 10.10
CA LEU A 167 7.44 -9.52 8.77
C LEU A 167 6.89 -10.55 7.77
N GLN A 168 6.33 -10.05 6.67
CA GLN A 168 5.75 -10.85 5.60
C GLN A 168 6.44 -10.51 4.28
N TRP A 169 6.74 -11.54 3.48
CA TRP A 169 7.29 -11.41 2.14
C TRP A 169 6.35 -12.04 1.12
N ASN A 170 6.18 -11.35 0.00
CA ASN A 170 5.51 -11.88 -1.18
C ASN A 170 6.35 -11.53 -2.41
N TYR A 171 6.54 -12.50 -3.29
CA TYR A 171 7.22 -12.30 -4.57
C TYR A 171 6.44 -13.00 -5.67
N THR A 172 6.40 -12.38 -6.83
CA THR A 172 5.69 -12.90 -8.01
C THR A 172 6.55 -12.64 -9.24
N PHE A 173 6.66 -13.63 -10.09
CA PHE A 173 7.26 -13.51 -11.40
C PHE A 173 6.18 -13.71 -12.46
N GLY A 174 6.17 -12.85 -13.47
CA GLY A 174 5.20 -12.89 -14.55
C GLY A 174 5.87 -12.77 -15.91
N LEU A 175 5.34 -13.51 -16.88
CA LEU A 175 5.60 -13.32 -18.29
C LEU A 175 4.30 -12.90 -18.96
N GLY A 176 4.36 -11.84 -19.73
CA GLY A 176 3.19 -11.28 -20.42
C GLY A 176 3.46 -11.12 -21.91
N VAL A 177 2.41 -11.29 -22.69
CA VAL A 177 2.41 -11.01 -24.13
C VAL A 177 1.44 -9.84 -24.37
N ALA A 178 1.94 -8.76 -24.95
CA ALA A 178 1.14 -7.58 -25.29
C ALA A 178 1.35 -7.21 -26.74
N TYR A 179 0.27 -7.16 -27.51
CA TYR A 179 0.29 -6.73 -28.89
C TYR A 179 -0.57 -5.47 -29.08
N THR A 180 0.01 -4.44 -29.66
CA THR A 180 -0.71 -3.18 -29.94
C THR A 180 -1.07 -3.12 -31.41
N PHE A 181 -2.36 -3.20 -31.72
CA PHE A 181 -2.87 -2.93 -33.06
C PHE A 181 -2.82 -1.44 -33.33
N LYS A 182 -2.05 -1.02 -34.33
CA LYS A 182 -2.11 0.35 -34.85
C LYS A 182 -3.04 0.35 -36.02
N ASN A 183 -4.22 0.96 -35.89
CA ASN A 183 -4.98 1.39 -37.08
C ASN A 183 -4.21 2.54 -37.74
N LYS A 184 -3.93 2.36 -39.02
CA LYS A 184 -3.40 3.43 -39.89
C LYS A 184 -4.52 4.40 -40.23
#